data_4171f6b2bb7749f3dc3335c9ed80746b
#
_entry.id   4171f6b2bb7749f3dc3335c9ed80746b
#
_cell.length_a   1.000
_cell.length_b   1.000
_cell.length_c   1.000
_cell.angle_alpha   90.00
_cell.angle_beta   90.00
_cell.angle_gamma   90.00
#
_symmetry.space_group_name_H-M   'P 1'
#
loop_
_entity.id
_entity.type
_entity.pdbx_description
1 polymer ?
#
loop_
_entity_poly.entity_id
_entity_poly.type
_entity_poly.pdbx_seq_one_letter_code
_entity_poly.pdbx_strand_id
1 'polypeptide(L)'
;MLIDYRVRQREYLLQISRALTAQLDLDELLQMVLKAATEILAGQAGLIALYGPDKNLVIRASYGLPQAVAPHFAPLLTDVPNDTDLGRFNIPHLADKLGRIVAQLGLHLQQVVALPMSIGRELIGVLYVFRAYGSRFTANDRQVLASFADQAAIAVHNAQLYENISQEKRRLDAILEHSADGVLILDSAHRIVVFNRALAQLSRWPAAETLGRPHDEVIRWARLETSLDLDSAVAGGWPLPFAPPLYVEGDLRRRGGGTVSVGITYAPLFDREQRLVNIIADVRDVTRFREADEVKSVFISVISHELKTPVALIKGYADTLRRKDARWDAVTTQEGLTVIVEEADRLNQLIDDLLDASRLQAGALPLEMDQVALDALAERVARLFRTQTKAHEFIVRFSPDFPAVIGDIGRLGQVLNNLVSNAIKYSPDGGAIEINGRALPNEVIVTVSDTGIGIPLEEQARVFERFFRGVRERNQSTPGAGLGLYLAKAIVEAHDGRIWVESQPEKGTAFSFAIPRQQTN
;
A
#
# COMPACT_ATOMS: atom_id res chain seq x y z
N MET A 1 20.39 -36.26 61.61
CA MET A 1 20.84 -35.01 60.97
C MET A 1 21.19 -35.18 59.48
N LEU A 2 21.99 -36.20 59.06
CA LEU A 2 22.31 -36.41 57.63
C LEU A 2 21.13 -36.90 56.78
N ILE A 3 20.21 -37.64 57.30
CA ILE A 3 19.03 -38.17 56.60
C ILE A 3 18.02 -37.04 56.32
N ASP A 4 17.83 -36.16 57.27
CA ASP A 4 16.90 -35.02 57.18
C ASP A 4 17.34 -33.98 56.10
N TYR A 5 18.64 -33.79 55.93
CA TYR A 5 19.22 -32.88 54.92
C TYR A 5 19.00 -33.39 53.48
N ARG A 6 19.21 -34.66 53.18
CA ARG A 6 19.00 -35.24 51.85
C ARG A 6 17.52 -35.28 51.46
N VAL A 7 16.64 -35.49 52.45
CA VAL A 7 15.19 -35.45 52.22
C VAL A 7 14.74 -34.04 51.85
N ARG A 8 15.16 -33.00 52.59
CA ARG A 8 14.83 -31.61 52.28
C ARG A 8 15.38 -31.16 50.94
N GLN A 9 16.62 -31.51 50.60
CA GLN A 9 17.19 -31.21 49.29
C GLN A 9 16.33 -31.81 48.16
N ARG A 10 15.91 -33.07 48.31
CA ARG A 10 15.07 -33.76 47.32
C ARG A 10 13.68 -33.10 47.20
N GLU A 11 13.10 -32.69 48.31
CA GLU A 11 11.80 -31.98 48.31
C GLU A 11 11.89 -30.63 47.60
N TYR A 12 12.90 -29.83 47.88
CA TYR A 12 13.11 -28.54 47.18
C TYR A 12 13.37 -28.73 45.69
N LEU A 13 14.21 -29.69 45.28
CA LEU A 13 14.45 -29.98 43.87
C LEU A 13 13.17 -30.44 43.16
N LEU A 14 12.32 -31.23 43.81
CA LEU A 14 11.01 -31.61 43.25
C LEU A 14 10.04 -30.40 43.14
N GLN A 15 10.03 -29.50 44.12
CA GLN A 15 9.24 -28.28 44.06
C GLN A 15 9.69 -27.39 42.93
N ILE A 16 10.98 -27.16 42.74
CA ILE A 16 11.56 -26.37 41.65
C ILE A 16 11.24 -27.02 40.29
N SER A 17 11.38 -28.36 40.18
CA SER A 17 11.05 -29.10 38.96
C SER A 17 9.56 -28.97 38.58
N ARG A 18 8.66 -29.00 39.57
CA ARG A 18 7.22 -28.76 39.35
C ARG A 18 6.93 -27.32 38.99
N ALA A 19 7.60 -26.35 39.60
CA ALA A 19 7.47 -24.95 39.32
C ALA A 19 7.93 -24.61 37.87
N LEU A 20 9.00 -25.27 37.39
CA LEU A 20 9.48 -25.18 36.00
C LEU A 20 8.44 -25.62 34.98
N THR A 21 7.59 -26.60 35.32
CA THR A 21 6.53 -27.11 34.43
C THR A 21 5.22 -26.31 34.55
N ALA A 22 5.04 -25.50 35.59
CA ALA A 22 3.80 -24.77 35.89
C ALA A 22 3.72 -23.34 35.33
N GLN A 23 4.62 -22.93 34.43
CA GLN A 23 4.67 -21.57 33.82
C GLN A 23 4.75 -20.44 34.87
N LEU A 24 5.49 -20.59 35.96
CA LEU A 24 5.75 -19.52 36.91
C LEU A 24 6.65 -18.43 36.29
N ASP A 25 6.48 -17.21 36.80
CA ASP A 25 7.35 -16.09 36.48
C ASP A 25 8.81 -16.44 36.80
N LEU A 26 9.73 -16.07 35.90
CA LEU A 26 11.17 -16.31 36.08
C LEU A 26 11.68 -15.74 37.41
N ASP A 27 11.26 -14.54 37.79
CA ASP A 27 11.71 -13.88 39.01
C ASP A 27 11.21 -14.64 40.26
N GLU A 28 9.99 -15.14 40.25
CA GLU A 28 9.47 -15.99 41.36
C GLU A 28 10.26 -17.31 41.45
N LEU A 29 10.58 -17.93 40.32
CA LEU A 29 11.34 -19.16 40.29
C LEU A 29 12.77 -18.95 40.78
N LEU A 30 13.45 -17.88 40.37
CA LEU A 30 14.79 -17.53 40.86
C LEU A 30 14.80 -17.25 42.36
N GLN A 31 13.77 -16.59 42.89
CA GLN A 31 13.62 -16.38 44.34
C GLN A 31 13.46 -17.71 45.09
N MET A 32 12.65 -18.64 44.58
CA MET A 32 12.44 -19.94 45.17
C MET A 32 13.75 -20.77 45.23
N VAL A 33 14.48 -20.81 44.08
CA VAL A 33 15.77 -21.49 44.00
C VAL A 33 16.78 -20.89 44.96
N LEU A 34 16.87 -19.56 44.98
CA LEU A 34 17.81 -18.83 45.82
C LEU A 34 17.53 -19.04 47.33
N LYS A 35 16.25 -18.97 47.70
CA LYS A 35 15.80 -19.26 49.06
C LYS A 35 16.18 -20.67 49.48
N ALA A 36 15.83 -21.69 48.67
CA ALA A 36 16.13 -23.07 48.95
C ALA A 36 17.64 -23.32 49.06
N ALA A 37 18.44 -22.80 48.15
CA ALA A 37 19.89 -22.89 48.17
C ALA A 37 20.51 -22.28 49.44
N THR A 38 19.99 -21.08 49.83
CA THR A 38 20.48 -20.38 51.03
C THR A 38 20.12 -21.11 52.30
N GLU A 39 18.87 -21.59 52.46
CA GLU A 39 18.41 -22.30 53.67
C GLU A 39 19.09 -23.65 53.84
N ILE A 40 19.25 -24.44 52.77
CA ILE A 40 19.94 -25.72 52.83
C ILE A 40 21.39 -25.57 53.26
N LEU A 41 22.05 -24.53 52.82
CA LEU A 41 23.44 -24.26 53.16
C LEU A 41 23.62 -23.49 54.49
N ALA A 42 22.58 -23.34 55.29
CA ALA A 42 22.58 -22.51 56.48
C ALA A 42 23.17 -21.10 56.23
N GLY A 43 22.91 -20.57 55.06
CA GLY A 43 23.26 -19.20 54.66
C GLY A 43 22.26 -18.19 55.25
N GLN A 44 22.69 -16.96 55.43
CA GLN A 44 21.86 -15.85 55.88
C GLN A 44 21.34 -15.03 54.70
N ALA A 45 22.08 -15.03 53.60
CA ALA A 45 21.68 -14.29 52.40
C ALA A 45 22.19 -14.94 51.11
N GLY A 46 21.59 -14.58 49.99
CA GLY A 46 22.01 -15.05 48.68
C GLY A 46 21.68 -14.02 47.58
N LEU A 47 22.36 -14.16 46.45
CA LEU A 47 22.16 -13.39 45.23
C LEU A 47 22.22 -14.31 44.02
N ILE A 48 21.40 -14.00 43.01
CA ILE A 48 21.55 -14.51 41.65
C ILE A 48 21.81 -13.32 40.75
N ALA A 49 22.92 -13.38 40.02
CA ALA A 49 23.25 -12.42 38.98
C ALA A 49 23.23 -13.10 37.63
N LEU A 50 22.57 -12.52 36.64
CA LEU A 50 22.49 -13.02 35.28
C LEU A 50 23.14 -12.04 34.29
N TYR A 51 23.68 -12.55 33.19
CA TYR A 51 24.15 -11.73 32.11
C TYR A 51 22.98 -11.03 31.39
N GLY A 52 23.07 -9.71 31.26
CA GLY A 52 22.18 -8.91 30.43
C GLY A 52 22.59 -8.94 28.96
N PRO A 53 21.80 -8.26 28.08
CA PRO A 53 22.09 -8.16 26.64
C PRO A 53 23.48 -7.56 26.33
N ASP A 54 23.97 -6.69 27.20
CA ASP A 54 25.28 -5.99 27.13
C ASP A 54 26.42 -6.81 27.71
N LYS A 55 26.18 -8.08 28.01
CA LYS A 55 27.16 -9.01 28.62
C LYS A 55 27.66 -8.55 29.99
N ASN A 56 26.94 -7.70 30.69
CA ASN A 56 27.21 -7.34 32.07
C ASN A 56 26.34 -8.16 33.01
N LEU A 57 26.91 -8.57 34.15
CA LEU A 57 26.16 -9.26 35.20
C LEU A 57 25.29 -8.24 35.95
N VAL A 58 24.00 -8.58 36.09
CA VAL A 58 23.00 -7.79 36.81
C VAL A 58 22.33 -8.66 37.87
N ILE A 59 22.16 -8.16 39.09
CA ILE A 59 21.45 -8.87 40.16
C ILE A 59 19.97 -8.98 39.77
N ARG A 60 19.47 -10.23 39.66
CA ARG A 60 18.07 -10.51 39.31
C ARG A 60 17.28 -11.00 40.53
N ALA A 61 17.90 -11.70 41.46
CA ALA A 61 17.25 -12.14 42.67
C ALA A 61 18.14 -11.91 43.89
N SER A 62 17.54 -11.57 45.03
CA SER A 62 18.22 -11.47 46.32
C SER A 62 17.35 -12.08 47.43
N TYR A 63 17.96 -12.80 48.38
CA TYR A 63 17.29 -13.37 49.54
C TYR A 63 18.08 -13.03 50.81
N GLY A 64 17.38 -12.68 51.88
CA GLY A 64 18.01 -12.31 53.16
C GLY A 64 18.73 -10.95 53.17
N LEU A 65 18.64 -10.18 52.07
CA LEU A 65 19.16 -8.82 51.97
C LEU A 65 18.01 -7.85 51.72
N PRO A 66 17.98 -6.68 52.39
CA PRO A 66 17.05 -5.62 52.01
C PRO A 66 17.22 -5.17 50.55
N GLN A 67 16.16 -4.89 49.84
CA GLN A 67 16.20 -4.56 48.41
C GLN A 67 17.09 -3.34 48.14
N ALA A 68 17.14 -2.37 49.04
CA ALA A 68 18.01 -1.17 48.94
C ALA A 68 19.50 -1.51 49.09
N VAL A 69 19.85 -2.65 49.65
CA VAL A 69 21.24 -3.09 49.94
C VAL A 69 21.82 -3.92 48.81
N ALA A 70 20.99 -4.67 48.09
CA ALA A 70 21.45 -5.57 47.04
C ALA A 70 22.34 -4.90 45.95
N PRO A 71 22.08 -3.68 45.48
CA PRO A 71 22.94 -3.02 44.49
C PRO A 71 24.39 -2.79 44.95
N HIS A 72 24.63 -2.66 46.25
CA HIS A 72 25.99 -2.47 46.79
C HIS A 72 26.89 -3.73 46.66
N PHE A 73 26.30 -4.87 46.30
CA PHE A 73 27.04 -6.08 46.00
C PHE A 73 27.56 -6.15 44.57
N ALA A 74 27.34 -5.11 43.72
CA ALA A 74 27.87 -5.02 42.36
C ALA A 74 29.38 -5.31 42.25
N PRO A 75 30.26 -4.92 43.21
CA PRO A 75 31.68 -5.31 43.14
C PRO A 75 31.98 -6.80 43.10
N LEU A 76 31.04 -7.68 43.58
CA LEU A 76 31.20 -9.13 43.47
C LEU A 76 31.00 -9.63 42.03
N LEU A 77 30.37 -8.84 41.18
CA LEU A 77 30.06 -9.17 39.80
C LEU A 77 31.20 -8.83 38.83
N THR A 78 32.26 -8.21 39.33
CA THR A 78 33.45 -7.89 38.51
C THR A 78 34.45 -9.05 38.51
N ASP A 79 35.23 -9.22 37.44
CA ASP A 79 36.28 -10.24 37.27
C ASP A 79 35.75 -11.66 37.39
N VAL A 80 34.48 -11.90 37.03
CA VAL A 80 33.93 -13.25 36.99
C VAL A 80 34.52 -14.01 35.81
N PRO A 81 35.18 -15.16 36.06
CA PRO A 81 35.79 -15.94 34.99
C PRO A 81 34.75 -16.54 34.09
N ASN A 82 35.00 -16.52 32.77
CA ASN A 82 34.15 -17.23 31.82
C ASN A 82 34.49 -18.74 31.76
N ASP A 83 34.44 -19.38 32.90
CA ASP A 83 34.70 -20.84 33.06
C ASP A 83 33.49 -21.48 33.69
N THR A 84 33.03 -22.59 33.13
CA THR A 84 31.86 -23.34 33.59
C THR A 84 32.24 -24.56 34.43
N ASP A 85 33.52 -24.89 34.53
CA ASP A 85 34.02 -26.00 35.37
C ASP A 85 34.04 -25.59 36.84
N LEU A 86 33.23 -26.28 37.65
CA LEU A 86 33.12 -26.07 39.10
C LEU A 86 34.47 -26.16 39.84
N GLY A 87 35.41 -26.97 39.34
CA GLY A 87 36.75 -27.11 39.93
C GLY A 87 37.70 -25.93 39.61
N ARG A 88 37.45 -25.21 38.50
CA ARG A 88 38.21 -24.09 38.01
C ARG A 88 37.54 -22.74 38.25
N PHE A 89 36.22 -22.72 38.43
CA PHE A 89 35.47 -21.50 38.66
C PHE A 89 35.88 -20.85 40.00
N ASN A 90 36.63 -19.78 39.92
CA ASN A 90 37.07 -19.03 41.08
C ASN A 90 37.11 -17.52 40.75
N ILE A 91 36.30 -16.75 41.45
CA ILE A 91 36.27 -15.29 41.32
C ILE A 91 37.43 -14.71 42.14
N PRO A 92 38.36 -13.97 41.51
CA PRO A 92 39.50 -13.41 42.21
C PRO A 92 39.10 -12.46 43.35
N HIS A 93 39.77 -12.57 44.50
CA HIS A 93 39.56 -11.68 45.65
C HIS A 93 38.10 -11.60 46.15
N LEU A 94 37.30 -12.65 45.96
CA LEU A 94 35.88 -12.68 46.30
C LEU A 94 35.63 -12.39 47.81
N ALA A 95 36.49 -12.95 48.71
CA ALA A 95 36.39 -12.70 50.14
C ALA A 95 36.73 -11.24 50.51
N ASP A 96 37.76 -10.67 49.87
CA ASP A 96 38.17 -9.28 50.11
C ASP A 96 37.11 -8.28 49.59
N LYS A 97 36.50 -8.61 48.46
CA LYS A 97 35.39 -7.81 47.91
C LYS A 97 34.20 -7.82 48.88
N LEU A 98 33.81 -9.00 49.41
CA LEU A 98 32.78 -9.13 50.43
C LEU A 98 33.12 -8.32 51.68
N GLY A 99 34.36 -8.44 52.20
CA GLY A 99 34.79 -7.74 53.41
C GLY A 99 34.63 -6.23 53.31
N ARG A 100 34.95 -5.65 52.16
CA ARG A 100 34.75 -4.21 51.92
C ARG A 100 33.29 -3.78 51.91
N ILE A 101 32.44 -4.58 51.27
CA ILE A 101 30.99 -4.32 51.21
C ILE A 101 30.36 -4.38 52.61
N VAL A 102 30.70 -5.45 53.35
CA VAL A 102 30.19 -5.67 54.70
C VAL A 102 30.63 -4.56 55.66
N ALA A 103 31.89 -4.11 55.59
CA ALA A 103 32.41 -3.02 56.42
C ALA A 103 31.66 -1.69 56.10
N GLN A 104 31.35 -1.44 54.86
CA GLN A 104 30.66 -0.25 54.43
C GLN A 104 29.17 -0.24 54.85
N LEU A 105 28.52 -1.39 54.87
CA LEU A 105 27.08 -1.52 55.13
C LEU A 105 26.73 -1.92 56.54
N GLY A 106 27.72 -2.22 57.43
CA GLY A 106 27.51 -2.69 58.76
C GLY A 106 26.86 -4.10 58.85
N LEU A 107 27.06 -4.92 57.83
CA LEU A 107 26.46 -6.28 57.75
C LEU A 107 27.35 -7.29 58.46
N HIS A 108 26.76 -8.40 58.96
CA HIS A 108 27.50 -9.49 59.61
C HIS A 108 27.63 -10.69 58.69
N LEU A 109 28.25 -10.55 57.48
CA LEU A 109 28.54 -11.65 56.56
C LEU A 109 30.05 -11.88 56.50
N GLN A 110 30.49 -13.13 56.73
CA GLN A 110 31.91 -13.44 56.82
C GLN A 110 32.43 -14.34 55.67
N GLN A 111 31.52 -15.12 55.08
CA GLN A 111 31.88 -16.06 54.04
C GLN A 111 30.96 -15.95 52.83
N VAL A 112 31.52 -16.22 51.67
CA VAL A 112 30.78 -16.27 50.40
C VAL A 112 31.23 -17.47 49.58
N VAL A 113 30.29 -18.12 48.94
CA VAL A 113 30.54 -19.10 47.88
C VAL A 113 29.81 -18.60 46.61
N ALA A 114 30.50 -18.70 45.49
CA ALA A 114 29.93 -18.36 44.20
C ALA A 114 30.02 -19.58 43.27
N LEU A 115 28.97 -19.87 42.54
CA LEU A 115 28.94 -20.93 41.56
C LEU A 115 28.41 -20.47 40.22
N PRO A 116 29.00 -20.99 39.12
CA PRO A 116 28.52 -20.66 37.81
C PRO A 116 27.16 -21.27 37.55
N MET A 117 26.27 -20.53 36.95
CA MET A 117 25.04 -21.00 36.37
C MET A 117 25.26 -21.13 34.86
N SER A 118 25.35 -22.35 34.35
CA SER A 118 25.73 -22.58 32.94
C SER A 118 24.85 -23.62 32.27
N ILE A 119 24.74 -23.50 30.95
CA ILE A 119 24.15 -24.54 30.10
C ILE A 119 25.17 -24.93 29.02
N GLY A 120 25.59 -26.17 29.07
CA GLY A 120 26.69 -26.67 28.25
C GLY A 120 27.99 -25.91 28.54
N ARG A 121 28.46 -25.07 27.62
CA ARG A 121 29.67 -24.25 27.78
C ARG A 121 29.39 -22.74 27.93
N GLU A 122 28.12 -22.38 28.01
CA GLU A 122 27.72 -20.97 28.11
C GLU A 122 27.42 -20.63 29.58
N LEU A 123 28.10 -19.59 30.09
CA LEU A 123 27.85 -19.05 31.42
C LEU A 123 26.68 -18.06 31.33
N ILE A 124 25.59 -18.40 32.01
CA ILE A 124 24.35 -17.60 32.03
C ILE A 124 24.36 -16.61 33.19
N GLY A 125 24.99 -16.98 34.30
CA GLY A 125 25.02 -16.17 35.50
C GLY A 125 25.83 -16.79 36.62
N VAL A 126 25.70 -16.21 37.81
CA VAL A 126 26.36 -16.66 39.01
C VAL A 126 25.40 -16.67 40.19
N LEU A 127 25.41 -17.75 40.96
CA LEU A 127 24.67 -17.88 42.21
C LEU A 127 25.64 -17.68 43.38
N TYR A 128 25.34 -16.76 44.29
CA TYR A 128 26.10 -16.43 45.49
C TYR A 128 25.31 -16.82 46.74
N VAL A 129 25.97 -17.46 47.73
CA VAL A 129 25.42 -17.68 49.08
C VAL A 129 26.38 -17.14 50.11
N PHE A 130 25.84 -16.44 51.10
CA PHE A 130 26.59 -15.76 52.18
C PHE A 130 26.27 -16.37 53.52
N ARG A 131 27.31 -16.51 54.40
CA ARG A 131 27.17 -16.93 55.80
C ARG A 131 27.76 -15.87 56.74
N ALA A 132 27.12 -15.65 57.89
CA ALA A 132 27.61 -14.80 58.96
C ALA A 132 28.40 -15.59 60.00
N TYR A 133 28.00 -16.84 60.25
CA TYR A 133 28.57 -17.70 61.28
C TYR A 133 28.77 -19.13 60.75
N GLY A 134 29.64 -19.92 61.41
CA GLY A 134 29.82 -21.33 61.10
C GLY A 134 31.17 -21.68 60.46
N SER A 135 31.34 -22.96 60.11
CA SER A 135 32.54 -23.47 59.40
C SER A 135 32.59 -22.97 57.96
N ARG A 136 33.79 -22.97 57.36
CA ARG A 136 33.96 -22.66 55.92
C ARG A 136 33.13 -23.57 55.06
N PHE A 137 32.69 -23.06 53.90
CA PHE A 137 31.99 -23.87 52.89
C PHE A 137 32.85 -25.07 52.49
N THR A 138 32.26 -26.26 52.61
CA THR A 138 32.92 -27.55 52.28
C THR A 138 32.77 -27.88 50.78
N ALA A 139 33.50 -28.89 50.33
CA ALA A 139 33.31 -29.43 48.98
C ALA A 139 31.88 -29.99 48.76
N ASN A 140 31.29 -30.58 49.79
CA ASN A 140 29.91 -31.04 49.75
C ASN A 140 28.90 -29.90 49.63
N ASP A 141 29.13 -28.78 50.35
CA ASP A 141 28.30 -27.59 50.22
C ASP A 141 28.30 -27.05 48.78
N ARG A 142 29.49 -27.01 48.13
CA ARG A 142 29.62 -26.59 46.72
C ARG A 142 28.88 -27.53 45.76
N GLN A 143 28.94 -28.84 45.98
CA GLN A 143 28.27 -29.84 45.14
C GLN A 143 26.74 -29.74 45.25
N VAL A 144 26.22 -29.47 46.44
CA VAL A 144 24.81 -29.22 46.65
C VAL A 144 24.36 -27.95 45.98
N LEU A 145 25.11 -26.85 46.16
CA LEU A 145 24.79 -25.57 45.57
C LEU A 145 24.86 -25.62 44.02
N ALA A 146 25.76 -26.46 43.47
CA ALA A 146 25.82 -26.70 42.04
C ALA A 146 24.50 -27.22 41.46
N SER A 147 23.84 -28.15 42.17
CA SER A 147 22.55 -28.65 41.73
C SER A 147 21.46 -27.57 41.66
N PHE A 148 21.53 -26.57 42.54
CA PHE A 148 20.62 -25.40 42.49
C PHE A 148 21.00 -24.43 41.39
N ALA A 149 22.30 -24.20 41.17
CA ALA A 149 22.81 -23.37 40.08
C ALA A 149 22.41 -23.96 38.72
N ASP A 150 22.51 -25.28 38.54
CA ASP A 150 22.07 -25.98 37.34
C ASP A 150 20.56 -25.83 37.12
N GLN A 151 19.74 -26.01 38.17
CA GLN A 151 18.29 -25.84 38.06
C GLN A 151 17.92 -24.38 37.73
N ALA A 152 18.58 -23.41 38.35
CA ALA A 152 18.37 -22.00 38.03
C ALA A 152 18.79 -21.68 36.59
N ALA A 153 19.91 -22.23 36.11
CA ALA A 153 20.35 -22.05 34.73
C ALA A 153 19.33 -22.61 33.73
N ILE A 154 18.82 -23.81 33.96
CA ILE A 154 17.77 -24.41 33.11
C ILE A 154 16.51 -23.53 33.10
N ALA A 155 16.11 -23.02 34.26
CA ALA A 155 14.95 -22.15 34.39
C ALA A 155 15.08 -20.89 33.57
N VAL A 156 16.22 -20.20 33.69
CA VAL A 156 16.51 -18.97 32.93
C VAL A 156 16.50 -19.24 31.42
N HIS A 157 17.15 -20.31 31.01
CA HIS A 157 17.23 -20.67 29.60
C HIS A 157 15.86 -20.97 28.98
N ASN A 158 15.05 -21.75 29.69
CA ASN A 158 13.69 -22.04 29.23
C ASN A 158 12.85 -20.77 29.14
N ALA A 159 12.91 -19.88 30.14
CA ALA A 159 12.19 -18.62 30.12
C ALA A 159 12.63 -17.75 28.93
N GLN A 160 13.93 -17.65 28.67
CA GLN A 160 14.45 -16.91 27.51
C GLN A 160 13.99 -17.51 26.18
N LEU A 161 13.98 -18.85 26.06
CA LEU A 161 13.46 -19.52 24.86
C LEU A 161 11.97 -19.21 24.63
N TYR A 162 11.15 -19.28 25.67
CA TYR A 162 9.72 -18.96 25.58
C TYR A 162 9.49 -17.48 25.23
N GLU A 163 10.25 -16.59 25.83
CA GLU A 163 10.16 -15.17 25.51
C GLU A 163 10.54 -14.86 24.05
N ASN A 164 11.63 -15.46 23.57
CA ASN A 164 12.08 -15.34 22.19
C ASN A 164 11.03 -15.88 21.20
N ILE A 165 10.48 -17.08 21.47
CA ILE A 165 9.41 -17.67 20.63
C ILE A 165 8.18 -16.76 20.61
N SER A 166 7.78 -16.26 21.79
CA SER A 166 6.61 -15.37 21.90
C SER A 166 6.84 -14.04 21.20
N GLN A 167 8.04 -13.49 21.28
CA GLN A 167 8.41 -12.25 20.60
C GLN A 167 8.43 -12.45 19.08
N GLU A 168 9.02 -13.53 18.58
CA GLU A 168 9.06 -13.84 17.16
C GLU A 168 7.65 -14.09 16.60
N LYS A 169 6.82 -14.82 17.36
CA LYS A 169 5.41 -15.00 16.99
C LYS A 169 4.67 -13.67 16.88
N ARG A 170 4.78 -12.80 17.91
CA ARG A 170 4.15 -11.46 17.87
C ARG A 170 4.65 -10.63 16.70
N ARG A 171 5.95 -10.73 16.36
CA ARG A 171 6.53 -10.04 15.20
C ARG A 171 5.93 -10.55 13.90
N LEU A 172 5.80 -11.85 13.71
CA LEU A 172 5.19 -12.43 12.51
C LEU A 172 3.70 -12.06 12.40
N ASP A 173 2.96 -12.14 13.50
CA ASP A 173 1.55 -11.72 13.53
C ASP A 173 1.40 -10.24 13.16
N ALA A 174 2.28 -9.36 13.67
CA ALA A 174 2.27 -7.94 13.33
C ALA A 174 2.60 -7.70 11.85
N ILE A 175 3.55 -8.44 11.26
CA ILE A 175 3.86 -8.34 9.82
C ILE A 175 2.64 -8.72 8.97
N LEU A 176 1.96 -9.80 9.31
CA LEU A 176 0.77 -10.26 8.61
C LEU A 176 -0.39 -9.26 8.73
N GLU A 177 -0.65 -8.75 9.94
CA GLU A 177 -1.74 -7.81 10.21
C GLU A 177 -1.53 -6.42 9.58
N HIS A 178 -0.28 -5.96 9.48
CA HIS A 178 0.07 -4.65 8.91
C HIS A 178 0.51 -4.70 7.44
N SER A 179 0.44 -5.87 6.79
CA SER A 179 0.64 -5.97 5.35
C SER A 179 -0.38 -5.11 4.61
N ALA A 180 0.07 -4.39 3.56
CA ALA A 180 -0.80 -3.62 2.67
C ALA A 180 -1.63 -4.53 1.76
N ASP A 181 -1.05 -5.68 1.37
CA ASP A 181 -1.72 -6.69 0.55
C ASP A 181 -2.48 -7.68 1.46
N GLY A 182 -3.55 -8.25 0.93
CA GLY A 182 -4.31 -9.30 1.62
C GLY A 182 -3.48 -10.57 1.72
N VAL A 183 -3.40 -11.17 2.92
CA VAL A 183 -2.73 -12.45 3.13
C VAL A 183 -3.73 -13.48 3.57
N LEU A 184 -3.74 -14.61 2.87
CA LEU A 184 -4.56 -15.79 3.12
C LEU A 184 -3.65 -17.00 3.22
N ILE A 185 -3.80 -17.81 4.27
CA ILE A 185 -3.12 -19.11 4.36
C ILE A 185 -4.18 -20.20 4.49
N LEU A 186 -4.05 -21.22 3.67
CA LEU A 186 -4.89 -22.41 3.66
C LEU A 186 -4.12 -23.61 4.20
N ASP A 187 -4.80 -24.48 4.92
CA ASP A 187 -4.26 -25.81 5.26
C ASP A 187 -4.31 -26.77 4.05
N SER A 188 -3.83 -28.00 4.25
CA SER A 188 -3.85 -29.05 3.22
C SER A 188 -5.25 -29.48 2.77
N ALA A 189 -6.30 -29.15 3.54
CA ALA A 189 -7.70 -29.36 3.19
C ALA A 189 -8.37 -28.09 2.61
N HIS A 190 -7.58 -27.07 2.22
CA HIS A 190 -7.99 -25.79 1.69
C HIS A 190 -8.89 -24.97 2.63
N ARG A 191 -8.76 -25.17 3.95
CA ARG A 191 -9.44 -24.36 4.95
C ARG A 191 -8.58 -23.17 5.35
N ILE A 192 -9.22 -22.07 5.61
CA ILE A 192 -8.56 -20.80 5.97
C ILE A 192 -7.99 -20.89 7.37
N VAL A 193 -6.66 -20.76 7.49
CA VAL A 193 -5.91 -20.73 8.76
C VAL A 193 -5.50 -19.30 9.14
N VAL A 194 -5.17 -18.47 8.13
CA VAL A 194 -4.84 -17.06 8.34
C VAL A 194 -5.63 -16.23 7.36
N PHE A 195 -6.15 -15.09 7.84
CA PHE A 195 -6.90 -14.12 7.06
C PHE A 195 -6.61 -12.74 7.67
N ASN A 196 -5.72 -11.96 7.05
CA ASN A 196 -5.25 -10.71 7.62
C ASN A 196 -6.27 -9.56 7.47
N ARG A 197 -5.97 -8.46 8.15
CA ARG A 197 -6.80 -7.25 8.15
C ARG A 197 -7.01 -6.67 6.75
N ALA A 198 -5.99 -6.62 5.90
CA ALA A 198 -6.09 -6.07 4.55
C ALA A 198 -7.11 -6.88 3.71
N LEU A 199 -7.05 -8.21 3.77
CA LEU A 199 -8.00 -9.07 3.06
C LEU A 199 -9.43 -8.95 3.63
N ALA A 200 -9.56 -8.78 4.94
CA ALA A 200 -10.86 -8.51 5.57
C ALA A 200 -11.49 -7.21 5.06
N GLN A 201 -10.70 -6.17 4.87
CA GLN A 201 -11.15 -4.90 4.28
C GLN A 201 -11.51 -5.04 2.80
N LEU A 202 -10.67 -5.71 2.01
CA LEU A 202 -10.91 -5.95 0.57
C LEU A 202 -12.19 -6.75 0.33
N SER A 203 -12.36 -7.87 1.01
CA SER A 203 -13.46 -8.80 0.82
C SER A 203 -14.73 -8.44 1.60
N ARG A 204 -14.60 -7.56 2.62
CA ARG A 204 -15.64 -7.25 3.63
C ARG A 204 -16.07 -8.44 4.48
N TRP A 205 -15.24 -9.48 4.55
CA TRP A 205 -15.45 -10.59 5.47
C TRP A 205 -14.74 -10.29 6.79
N PRO A 206 -15.40 -10.40 7.96
CA PRO A 206 -14.71 -10.36 9.25
C PRO A 206 -13.76 -11.55 9.38
N ALA A 207 -12.49 -11.30 9.72
CA ALA A 207 -11.47 -12.34 9.81
C ALA A 207 -11.88 -13.51 10.73
N ALA A 208 -12.49 -13.20 11.88
CA ALA A 208 -12.94 -14.21 12.84
C ALA A 208 -13.99 -15.19 12.29
N GLU A 209 -14.77 -14.79 11.30
CA GLU A 209 -15.78 -15.63 10.68
C GLU A 209 -15.27 -16.47 9.50
N THR A 210 -14.04 -16.19 9.04
CA THR A 210 -13.44 -16.91 7.90
C THR A 210 -12.59 -18.08 8.32
N LEU A 211 -12.01 -18.03 9.52
CA LEU A 211 -11.14 -19.08 10.02
C LEU A 211 -11.83 -20.45 10.07
N GLY A 212 -11.17 -21.48 9.54
CA GLY A 212 -11.67 -22.84 9.42
C GLY A 212 -12.69 -23.07 8.29
N ARG A 213 -13.15 -22.01 7.58
CA ARG A 213 -14.02 -22.17 6.42
C ARG A 213 -13.25 -22.66 5.20
N PRO A 214 -13.92 -23.37 4.29
CA PRO A 214 -13.38 -23.66 2.96
C PRO A 214 -13.10 -22.38 2.19
N HIS A 215 -12.04 -22.39 1.37
CA HIS A 215 -11.61 -21.26 0.54
C HIS A 215 -12.74 -20.76 -0.39
N ASP A 216 -13.43 -21.66 -1.07
CA ASP A 216 -14.48 -21.39 -2.08
C ASP A 216 -15.76 -20.76 -1.48
N GLU A 217 -15.96 -20.86 -0.17
CA GLU A 217 -17.05 -20.16 0.51
C GLU A 217 -16.79 -18.66 0.65
N VAL A 218 -15.52 -18.26 0.80
CA VAL A 218 -15.08 -16.89 1.10
C VAL A 218 -14.59 -16.17 -0.15
N ILE A 219 -13.75 -16.83 -0.94
CA ILE A 219 -13.19 -16.30 -2.19
C ILE A 219 -14.09 -16.74 -3.35
N ARG A 220 -15.04 -15.87 -3.70
CA ARG A 220 -16.01 -16.13 -4.78
C ARG A 220 -15.84 -15.13 -5.90
N TRP A 221 -15.65 -15.64 -7.09
CA TRP A 221 -15.49 -14.82 -8.28
C TRP A 221 -16.85 -14.36 -8.84
N ALA A 222 -16.98 -13.10 -9.19
CA ALA A 222 -18.08 -12.58 -10.01
C ALA A 222 -17.74 -12.74 -11.48
N ARG A 223 -16.47 -12.49 -11.83
CA ARG A 223 -15.89 -12.66 -13.15
C ARG A 223 -14.45 -13.12 -12.98
N LEU A 224 -14.05 -14.14 -13.69
CA LEU A 224 -12.69 -14.64 -13.74
C LEU A 224 -12.03 -14.16 -15.02
N GLU A 225 -10.80 -13.65 -14.95
CA GLU A 225 -10.02 -13.22 -16.13
C GLU A 225 -9.00 -14.28 -16.54
N THR A 226 -8.45 -15.01 -15.56
CA THR A 226 -7.57 -16.15 -15.82
C THR A 226 -8.38 -17.38 -16.24
N SER A 227 -7.74 -18.31 -16.93
CA SER A 227 -8.40 -19.54 -17.42
C SER A 227 -8.77 -20.52 -16.31
N LEU A 228 -8.09 -20.43 -15.15
CA LEU A 228 -8.26 -21.34 -14.02
C LEU A 228 -8.34 -20.54 -12.71
N ASP A 229 -9.20 -20.99 -11.80
CA ASP A 229 -9.19 -20.63 -10.39
C ASP A 229 -8.47 -21.71 -9.56
N LEU A 230 -8.38 -21.50 -8.23
CA LEU A 230 -7.73 -22.46 -7.34
C LEU A 230 -8.38 -23.84 -7.41
N ASP A 231 -9.71 -23.92 -7.37
CA ASP A 231 -10.43 -25.18 -7.30
C ASP A 231 -10.25 -25.99 -8.60
N SER A 232 -10.32 -25.31 -9.75
CA SER A 232 -10.06 -25.93 -11.05
C SER A 232 -8.60 -26.39 -11.19
N ALA A 233 -7.64 -25.61 -10.68
CA ALA A 233 -6.24 -26.00 -10.67
C ALA A 233 -5.98 -27.22 -9.78
N VAL A 234 -6.59 -27.26 -8.60
CA VAL A 234 -6.51 -28.41 -7.67
C VAL A 234 -7.14 -29.66 -8.29
N ALA A 235 -8.30 -29.53 -8.93
CA ALA A 235 -8.93 -30.64 -9.67
C ALA A 235 -8.03 -31.14 -10.81
N GLY A 236 -7.20 -30.26 -11.40
CA GLY A 236 -6.19 -30.58 -12.42
C GLY A 236 -4.88 -31.15 -11.87
N GLY A 237 -4.76 -31.33 -10.55
CA GLY A 237 -3.59 -31.94 -9.90
C GLY A 237 -2.56 -30.92 -9.38
N TRP A 238 -2.86 -29.63 -9.34
CA TRP A 238 -2.05 -28.64 -8.64
C TRP A 238 -2.39 -28.69 -7.12
N PRO A 239 -1.43 -28.46 -6.20
CA PRO A 239 -0.03 -28.17 -6.43
C PRO A 239 0.85 -29.42 -6.51
N LEU A 240 1.84 -29.39 -7.38
CA LEU A 240 2.92 -30.37 -7.39
C LEU A 240 4.17 -29.78 -6.73
N PRO A 241 5.04 -30.59 -6.09
CA PRO A 241 6.35 -30.14 -5.64
C PRO A 241 7.11 -29.46 -6.77
N PHE A 242 7.68 -28.26 -6.52
CA PHE A 242 8.38 -27.42 -7.51
C PHE A 242 7.51 -26.83 -8.63
N ALA A 243 6.18 -26.97 -8.57
CA ALA A 243 5.30 -26.25 -9.48
C ALA A 243 5.40 -24.73 -9.24
N PRO A 244 5.28 -23.91 -10.29
CA PRO A 244 5.22 -22.46 -10.12
C PRO A 244 3.99 -22.06 -9.31
N PRO A 245 4.02 -20.91 -8.62
CA PRO A 245 2.85 -20.34 -7.99
C PRO A 245 1.70 -20.20 -9.01
N LEU A 246 0.48 -20.44 -8.55
CA LEU A 246 -0.72 -20.24 -9.36
C LEU A 246 -1.14 -18.77 -9.22
N TYR A 247 -1.27 -18.07 -10.35
CA TYR A 247 -1.83 -16.73 -10.40
C TYR A 247 -3.26 -16.77 -10.90
N VAL A 248 -4.15 -16.13 -10.14
CA VAL A 248 -5.57 -16.03 -10.47
C VAL A 248 -5.98 -14.56 -10.39
N GLU A 249 -6.62 -14.05 -11.42
CA GLU A 249 -7.08 -12.67 -11.47
C GLU A 249 -8.54 -12.60 -11.87
N GLY A 250 -9.29 -11.68 -11.23
CA GLY A 250 -10.71 -11.52 -11.50
C GLY A 250 -11.39 -10.53 -10.54
N ASP A 251 -12.70 -10.46 -10.65
CA ASP A 251 -13.54 -9.64 -9.79
C ASP A 251 -14.08 -10.49 -8.64
N LEU A 252 -13.54 -10.24 -7.43
CA LEU A 252 -13.94 -10.90 -6.20
C LEU A 252 -15.28 -10.32 -5.70
N ARG A 253 -16.24 -11.18 -5.37
CA ARG A 253 -17.48 -10.77 -4.72
C ARG A 253 -17.23 -10.39 -3.26
N ARG A 254 -17.61 -9.18 -2.87
CA ARG A 254 -17.57 -8.71 -1.48
C ARG A 254 -18.78 -9.22 -0.70
N ARG A 255 -18.58 -9.52 0.58
CA ARG A 255 -19.69 -9.78 1.49
C ARG A 255 -20.60 -8.55 1.58
N GLY A 256 -21.91 -8.74 1.43
CA GLY A 256 -22.87 -7.62 1.45
C GLY A 256 -23.05 -6.91 0.12
N GLY A 257 -22.40 -7.37 -0.95
CA GLY A 257 -22.59 -6.87 -2.31
C GLY A 257 -21.41 -6.04 -2.84
N GLY A 258 -21.40 -5.88 -4.17
CA GLY A 258 -20.32 -5.25 -4.90
C GLY A 258 -19.15 -6.20 -5.18
N THR A 259 -18.19 -5.70 -5.97
CA THR A 259 -16.99 -6.43 -6.40
C THR A 259 -15.73 -5.62 -6.15
N VAL A 260 -14.58 -6.26 -6.20
CA VAL A 260 -13.26 -5.65 -6.22
C VAL A 260 -12.38 -6.47 -7.15
N SER A 261 -11.61 -5.81 -8.02
CA SER A 261 -10.67 -6.49 -8.91
C SER A 261 -9.42 -6.87 -8.14
N VAL A 262 -9.13 -8.17 -8.05
CA VAL A 262 -7.97 -8.68 -7.31
C VAL A 262 -7.15 -9.64 -8.16
N GLY A 263 -5.83 -9.62 -7.92
CA GLY A 263 -4.90 -10.65 -8.35
C GLY A 263 -4.46 -11.46 -7.13
N ILE A 264 -4.57 -12.78 -7.19
CA ILE A 264 -4.18 -13.70 -6.12
C ILE A 264 -3.06 -14.61 -6.60
N THR A 265 -1.95 -14.62 -5.88
CA THR A 265 -0.84 -15.55 -6.12
C THR A 265 -0.85 -16.63 -5.05
N TYR A 266 -1.12 -17.87 -5.40
CA TYR A 266 -1.08 -19.02 -4.51
C TYR A 266 0.27 -19.73 -4.60
N ALA A 267 0.99 -19.83 -3.48
CA ALA A 267 2.27 -20.50 -3.36
C ALA A 267 2.15 -21.68 -2.39
N PRO A 268 2.34 -22.93 -2.83
CA PRO A 268 2.28 -24.09 -1.97
C PRO A 268 3.54 -24.22 -1.12
N LEU A 269 3.37 -24.63 0.13
CA LEU A 269 4.43 -24.95 1.08
C LEU A 269 4.42 -26.45 1.37
N PHE A 270 5.56 -27.12 1.12
CA PHE A 270 5.73 -28.56 1.35
C PHE A 270 6.69 -28.82 2.52
N ASP A 271 6.48 -29.93 3.23
CA ASP A 271 7.42 -30.43 4.25
C ASP A 271 8.63 -31.13 3.60
N ARG A 272 9.53 -31.66 4.43
CA ARG A 272 10.72 -32.39 3.97
C ARG A 272 10.36 -33.69 3.23
N GLU A 273 9.20 -34.25 3.50
CA GLU A 273 8.64 -35.46 2.91
C GLU A 273 7.78 -35.16 1.66
N GLN A 274 7.84 -33.93 1.13
CA GLN A 274 7.08 -33.47 -0.05
C GLN A 274 5.54 -33.53 0.12
N ARG A 275 5.03 -33.48 1.35
CA ARG A 275 3.59 -33.37 1.61
C ARG A 275 3.19 -31.90 1.73
N LEU A 276 2.06 -31.55 1.13
CA LEU A 276 1.52 -30.19 1.22
C LEU A 276 1.18 -29.86 2.68
N VAL A 277 1.80 -28.81 3.20
CA VAL A 277 1.52 -28.29 4.54
C VAL A 277 0.49 -27.18 4.47
N ASN A 278 0.77 -26.16 3.65
CA ASN A 278 -0.06 -24.98 3.50
C ASN A 278 -0.03 -24.46 2.07
N ILE A 279 -1.00 -23.63 1.73
CA ILE A 279 -0.95 -22.76 0.55
C ILE A 279 -0.99 -21.33 1.07
N ILE A 280 0.03 -20.55 0.74
CA ILE A 280 0.10 -19.12 1.07
C ILE A 280 -0.42 -18.35 -0.13
N ALA A 281 -1.38 -17.46 0.08
CA ALA A 281 -1.95 -16.63 -0.97
C ALA A 281 -1.72 -15.15 -0.65
N ASP A 282 -1.14 -14.44 -1.60
CA ASP A 282 -1.01 -12.98 -1.62
C ASP A 282 -2.13 -12.40 -2.50
N VAL A 283 -2.92 -11.49 -1.93
CA VAL A 283 -4.12 -10.92 -2.56
C VAL A 283 -3.94 -9.41 -2.74
N ARG A 284 -3.75 -9.00 -3.97
CA ARG A 284 -3.52 -7.59 -4.32
C ARG A 284 -4.75 -6.95 -4.97
N ASP A 285 -5.11 -5.74 -4.54
CA ASP A 285 -6.09 -4.91 -5.24
C ASP A 285 -5.46 -4.37 -6.54
N VAL A 286 -6.00 -4.82 -7.66
CA VAL A 286 -5.55 -4.42 -9.01
C VAL A 286 -6.53 -3.47 -9.70
N THR A 287 -7.54 -2.96 -8.97
CA THR A 287 -8.60 -2.10 -9.52
C THR A 287 -8.03 -0.90 -10.27
N ARG A 288 -7.14 -0.13 -9.63
CA ARG A 288 -6.52 1.04 -10.26
C ARG A 288 -5.66 0.70 -11.47
N PHE A 289 -4.98 -0.44 -11.42
CA PHE A 289 -4.16 -0.91 -12.53
C PHE A 289 -5.03 -1.27 -13.73
N ARG A 290 -6.14 -1.99 -13.49
CA ARG A 290 -7.09 -2.35 -14.55
C ARG A 290 -7.79 -1.14 -15.15
N GLU A 291 -8.27 -0.22 -14.33
CA GLU A 291 -8.87 1.03 -14.81
C GLU A 291 -7.90 1.79 -15.73
N ALA A 292 -6.62 1.88 -15.35
CA ALA A 292 -5.60 2.51 -16.19
C ALA A 292 -5.34 1.75 -17.50
N ASP A 293 -5.31 0.42 -17.45
CA ASP A 293 -5.07 -0.42 -18.64
C ASP A 293 -6.28 -0.44 -19.59
N GLU A 294 -7.50 -0.43 -19.06
CA GLU A 294 -8.74 -0.24 -19.86
C GLU A 294 -8.74 1.11 -20.56
N VAL A 295 -8.43 2.21 -19.84
CA VAL A 295 -8.32 3.54 -20.43
C VAL A 295 -7.29 3.55 -21.56
N LYS A 296 -6.13 2.90 -21.35
CA LYS A 296 -5.08 2.76 -22.36
C LYS A 296 -5.54 1.94 -23.57
N SER A 297 -6.25 0.86 -23.34
CA SER A 297 -6.75 -0.01 -24.42
C SER A 297 -7.81 0.67 -25.27
N VAL A 298 -8.75 1.36 -24.63
CA VAL A 298 -9.76 2.22 -25.31
C VAL A 298 -9.06 3.32 -26.11
N PHE A 299 -8.05 3.99 -25.53
CA PHE A 299 -7.22 5.00 -26.20
C PHE A 299 -6.63 4.48 -27.52
N ILE A 300 -5.91 3.33 -27.48
CA ILE A 300 -5.29 2.76 -28.68
C ILE A 300 -6.34 2.39 -29.73
N SER A 301 -7.46 1.81 -29.30
CA SER A 301 -8.54 1.39 -30.20
C SER A 301 -9.19 2.59 -30.90
N VAL A 302 -9.58 3.63 -30.13
CA VAL A 302 -10.24 4.84 -30.67
C VAL A 302 -9.30 5.56 -31.64
N ILE A 303 -8.03 5.78 -31.25
CA ILE A 303 -7.06 6.45 -32.13
C ILE A 303 -6.86 5.65 -33.43
N SER A 304 -6.69 4.34 -33.33
CA SER A 304 -6.49 3.51 -34.53
C SER A 304 -7.66 3.63 -35.49
N HIS A 305 -8.88 3.71 -34.97
CA HIS A 305 -10.07 3.88 -35.78
C HIS A 305 -10.13 5.28 -36.42
N GLU A 306 -9.94 6.34 -35.62
CA GLU A 306 -10.01 7.74 -36.07
C GLU A 306 -8.88 8.13 -37.04
N LEU A 307 -7.70 7.45 -36.98
CA LEU A 307 -6.62 7.61 -37.94
C LEU A 307 -6.88 6.84 -39.26
N LYS A 308 -7.50 5.65 -39.18
CA LYS A 308 -7.75 4.84 -40.39
C LYS A 308 -8.76 5.49 -41.33
N THR A 309 -9.76 6.18 -40.82
CA THR A 309 -10.84 6.77 -41.62
C THR A 309 -10.33 7.85 -42.60
N PRO A 310 -9.63 8.91 -42.17
CA PRO A 310 -9.10 9.93 -43.08
C PRO A 310 -8.06 9.35 -44.05
N VAL A 311 -7.20 8.42 -43.56
CA VAL A 311 -6.22 7.77 -44.45
C VAL A 311 -6.91 6.95 -45.56
N ALA A 312 -8.02 6.26 -45.24
CA ALA A 312 -8.78 5.50 -46.22
C ALA A 312 -9.45 6.43 -47.26
N LEU A 313 -9.99 7.57 -46.82
CA LEU A 313 -10.58 8.58 -47.73
C LEU A 313 -9.52 9.22 -48.64
N ILE A 314 -8.40 9.69 -48.08
CA ILE A 314 -7.28 10.25 -48.85
C ILE A 314 -6.82 9.20 -49.91
N LYS A 315 -6.60 7.97 -49.49
CA LYS A 315 -6.18 6.89 -50.40
C LYS A 315 -7.24 6.61 -51.48
N GLY A 316 -8.51 6.52 -51.09
CA GLY A 316 -9.63 6.27 -52.02
C GLY A 316 -9.77 7.34 -53.11
N TYR A 317 -9.73 8.61 -52.72
CA TYR A 317 -9.78 9.72 -53.69
C TYR A 317 -8.52 9.80 -54.55
N ALA A 318 -7.32 9.63 -53.96
CA ALA A 318 -6.08 9.61 -54.71
C ALA A 318 -6.02 8.44 -55.71
N ASP A 319 -6.45 7.21 -55.32
CA ASP A 319 -6.52 6.09 -56.21
C ASP A 319 -7.57 6.27 -57.32
N THR A 320 -8.71 6.92 -56.99
CA THR A 320 -9.76 7.27 -57.96
C THR A 320 -9.23 8.25 -59.00
N LEU A 321 -8.63 9.35 -58.56
CA LEU A 321 -8.07 10.37 -59.47
C LEU A 321 -6.91 9.86 -60.34
N ARG A 322 -6.16 8.83 -59.86
CA ARG A 322 -5.04 8.20 -60.55
C ARG A 322 -5.48 7.22 -61.66
N ARG A 323 -6.74 6.85 -61.78
CA ARG A 323 -7.23 5.89 -62.76
C ARG A 323 -7.02 6.36 -64.19
N LYS A 324 -6.37 5.58 -65.00
CA LYS A 324 -6.07 5.90 -66.39
C LYS A 324 -7.23 5.62 -67.35
N ASP A 325 -8.19 4.82 -66.92
CA ASP A 325 -9.40 4.42 -67.67
C ASP A 325 -10.55 5.40 -67.53
N ALA A 326 -10.40 6.41 -66.68
CA ALA A 326 -11.38 7.48 -66.46
C ALA A 326 -10.82 8.84 -66.89
N ARG A 327 -11.65 9.67 -67.50
CA ARG A 327 -11.37 11.10 -67.77
C ARG A 327 -12.21 11.92 -66.80
N TRP A 328 -11.55 12.51 -65.80
CA TRP A 328 -12.18 13.38 -64.85
C TRP A 328 -12.24 14.81 -65.41
N ASP A 329 -13.35 15.52 -65.24
CA ASP A 329 -13.41 16.95 -65.51
C ASP A 329 -12.66 17.73 -64.45
N ALA A 330 -12.46 19.04 -64.71
CA ALA A 330 -11.73 19.91 -63.79
C ALA A 330 -12.45 20.05 -62.42
N VAL A 331 -13.79 20.01 -62.40
CA VAL A 331 -14.61 20.16 -61.21
C VAL A 331 -14.44 18.94 -60.30
N THR A 332 -14.65 17.74 -60.87
CA THR A 332 -14.48 16.46 -60.12
C THR A 332 -13.04 16.28 -59.62
N THR A 333 -12.04 16.68 -60.41
CA THR A 333 -10.64 16.65 -59.98
C THR A 333 -10.40 17.60 -58.80
N GLN A 334 -10.92 18.83 -58.89
CA GLN A 334 -10.78 19.83 -57.82
C GLN A 334 -11.50 19.40 -56.54
N GLU A 335 -12.71 18.83 -56.63
CA GLU A 335 -13.46 18.29 -55.51
C GLU A 335 -12.68 17.16 -54.83
N GLY A 336 -12.13 16.20 -55.57
CA GLY A 336 -11.35 15.10 -55.03
C GLY A 336 -10.06 15.56 -54.32
N LEU A 337 -9.37 16.56 -54.90
CA LEU A 337 -8.18 17.17 -54.25
C LEU A 337 -8.56 17.93 -52.99
N THR A 338 -9.71 18.63 -52.99
CA THR A 338 -10.21 19.35 -51.81
C THR A 338 -10.45 18.36 -50.65
N VAL A 339 -11.12 17.23 -50.88
CA VAL A 339 -11.33 16.20 -49.85
C VAL A 339 -10.01 15.64 -49.34
N ILE A 340 -9.02 15.41 -50.22
CA ILE A 340 -7.68 14.94 -49.77
C ILE A 340 -7.01 15.94 -48.84
N VAL A 341 -7.07 17.23 -49.16
CA VAL A 341 -6.49 18.30 -48.32
C VAL A 341 -7.23 18.39 -46.97
N GLU A 342 -8.56 18.43 -47.00
CA GLU A 342 -9.39 18.51 -45.79
C GLU A 342 -9.13 17.34 -44.83
N GLU A 343 -9.03 16.11 -45.35
CA GLU A 343 -8.77 14.94 -44.52
C GLU A 343 -7.31 14.86 -44.02
N ALA A 344 -6.35 15.44 -44.79
CA ALA A 344 -4.97 15.58 -44.32
C ALA A 344 -4.85 16.62 -43.20
N ASP A 345 -5.54 17.77 -43.31
CA ASP A 345 -5.59 18.78 -42.25
C ASP A 345 -6.27 18.25 -41.00
N ARG A 346 -7.34 17.48 -41.14
CA ARG A 346 -8.01 16.80 -40.05
C ARG A 346 -7.10 15.79 -39.34
N LEU A 347 -6.29 15.05 -40.12
CA LEU A 347 -5.31 14.11 -39.56
C LEU A 347 -4.23 14.82 -38.74
N ASN A 348 -3.72 15.94 -39.24
CA ASN A 348 -2.77 16.78 -38.52
C ASN A 348 -3.36 17.32 -37.21
N GLN A 349 -4.60 17.84 -37.24
CA GLN A 349 -5.27 18.28 -36.01
C GLN A 349 -5.45 17.16 -34.98
N LEU A 350 -5.80 15.95 -35.41
CA LEU A 350 -5.91 14.81 -34.53
C LEU A 350 -4.57 14.44 -33.88
N ILE A 351 -3.46 14.52 -34.63
CA ILE A 351 -2.10 14.27 -34.11
C ILE A 351 -1.74 15.35 -33.08
N ASP A 352 -2.02 16.62 -33.35
CA ASP A 352 -1.75 17.72 -32.43
C ASP A 352 -2.57 17.58 -31.13
N ASP A 353 -3.85 17.24 -31.23
CA ASP A 353 -4.72 16.96 -30.08
C ASP A 353 -4.19 15.78 -29.21
N LEU A 354 -3.64 14.73 -29.85
CA LEU A 354 -3.01 13.59 -29.16
C LEU A 354 -1.73 13.99 -28.43
N LEU A 355 -0.87 14.78 -29.08
CA LEU A 355 0.36 15.28 -28.48
C LEU A 355 0.06 16.18 -27.28
N ASP A 356 -0.92 17.09 -27.42
CA ASP A 356 -1.38 17.94 -26.33
C ASP A 356 -1.95 17.13 -25.17
N ALA A 357 -2.79 16.14 -25.44
CA ALA A 357 -3.33 15.24 -24.42
C ALA A 357 -2.23 14.45 -23.69
N SER A 358 -1.17 14.04 -24.41
CA SER A 358 -0.01 13.36 -23.83
C SER A 358 0.83 14.28 -22.94
N ARG A 359 1.06 15.53 -23.38
CA ARG A 359 1.79 16.55 -22.59
C ARG A 359 1.06 16.93 -21.32
N LEU A 360 -0.27 17.03 -21.38
CA LEU A 360 -1.11 17.26 -20.21
C LEU A 360 -0.99 16.15 -19.16
N GLN A 361 -0.89 14.89 -19.59
CA GLN A 361 -0.64 13.76 -18.64
C GLN A 361 0.70 13.87 -17.91
N ALA A 362 1.69 14.43 -18.59
CA ALA A 362 3.02 14.65 -18.01
C ALA A 362 3.08 15.92 -17.12
N GLY A 363 1.97 16.66 -16.95
CA GLY A 363 1.94 17.93 -16.22
C GLY A 363 2.70 19.06 -16.90
N ALA A 364 2.93 18.95 -18.21
CA ALA A 364 3.84 19.83 -18.96
C ALA A 364 3.14 20.51 -20.14
N LEU A 365 2.02 21.21 -19.91
CA LEU A 365 1.48 22.09 -20.94
C LEU A 365 2.16 23.46 -20.82
N PRO A 366 3.13 23.81 -21.69
CA PRO A 366 3.71 25.15 -21.67
C PRO A 366 2.67 26.16 -22.15
N LEU A 367 2.48 27.25 -21.42
CA LEU A 367 1.62 28.37 -21.76
C LEU A 367 2.48 29.59 -22.03
N GLU A 368 2.22 30.28 -23.15
CA GLU A 368 2.78 31.58 -23.48
C GLU A 368 1.81 32.67 -22.99
N MET A 369 1.96 33.08 -21.74
CA MET A 369 1.04 34.00 -21.09
C MET A 369 1.25 35.43 -21.54
N ASP A 370 0.22 36.05 -22.15
CA ASP A 370 0.19 37.45 -22.59
C ASP A 370 -1.21 38.06 -22.36
N GLN A 371 -1.37 39.33 -22.64
CA GLN A 371 -2.68 39.97 -22.62
C GLN A 371 -3.55 39.50 -23.79
N VAL A 372 -4.71 38.92 -23.47
CA VAL A 372 -5.66 38.39 -24.45
C VAL A 372 -6.98 39.13 -24.36
N ALA A 373 -7.38 39.76 -25.50
CA ALA A 373 -8.70 40.31 -25.70
C ALA A 373 -9.64 39.21 -26.20
N LEU A 374 -10.43 38.62 -25.28
CA LEU A 374 -11.32 37.49 -25.58
C LEU A 374 -12.47 37.85 -26.52
N ASP A 375 -12.94 39.08 -26.51
CA ASP A 375 -13.92 39.61 -27.44
C ASP A 375 -13.39 39.61 -28.89
N ALA A 376 -12.18 40.13 -29.10
CA ALA A 376 -11.51 40.10 -30.42
C ALA A 376 -11.21 38.66 -30.87
N LEU A 377 -10.82 37.77 -29.94
CA LEU A 377 -10.57 36.36 -30.20
C LEU A 377 -11.88 35.65 -30.63
N ALA A 378 -12.98 35.85 -29.90
CA ALA A 378 -14.30 35.32 -30.22
C ALA A 378 -14.81 35.76 -31.59
N GLU A 379 -14.64 37.05 -31.90
CA GLU A 379 -15.04 37.60 -33.21
C GLU A 379 -14.17 37.04 -34.37
N ARG A 380 -12.88 36.77 -34.11
CA ARG A 380 -11.99 36.12 -35.08
C ARG A 380 -12.44 34.66 -35.33
N VAL A 381 -12.78 33.91 -34.28
CA VAL A 381 -13.28 32.53 -34.40
C VAL A 381 -14.63 32.53 -35.14
N ALA A 382 -15.57 33.38 -34.75
CA ALA A 382 -16.87 33.47 -35.41
C ALA A 382 -16.74 33.80 -36.91
N ARG A 383 -15.84 34.72 -37.28
CA ARG A 383 -15.57 35.04 -38.71
C ARG A 383 -15.04 33.85 -39.49
N LEU A 384 -14.14 33.06 -38.91
CA LEU A 384 -13.63 31.83 -39.51
C LEU A 384 -14.76 30.86 -39.84
N PHE A 385 -15.61 30.56 -38.85
CA PHE A 385 -16.71 29.59 -39.03
C PHE A 385 -17.86 30.14 -39.90
N ARG A 386 -18.11 31.46 -39.98
CA ARG A 386 -19.06 32.04 -40.94
C ARG A 386 -18.72 31.71 -42.40
N THR A 387 -17.44 31.45 -42.70
CA THR A 387 -17.04 31.05 -44.07
C THR A 387 -17.26 29.55 -44.32
N GLN A 388 -17.34 28.74 -43.28
CA GLN A 388 -17.43 27.27 -43.37
C GLN A 388 -18.88 26.76 -43.39
N THR A 389 -19.83 27.49 -42.79
CA THR A 389 -21.24 27.08 -42.78
C THR A 389 -22.17 28.25 -43.10
N LYS A 390 -23.19 27.95 -43.91
CA LYS A 390 -24.29 28.89 -44.25
C LYS A 390 -25.57 28.58 -43.47
N ALA A 391 -25.61 27.43 -42.76
CA ALA A 391 -26.78 26.97 -42.02
C ALA A 391 -26.87 27.61 -40.62
N HIS A 392 -25.79 28.24 -40.16
CA HIS A 392 -25.71 28.78 -38.79
C HIS A 392 -25.52 30.29 -38.82
N GLU A 393 -26.24 30.99 -37.92
CA GLU A 393 -26.07 32.41 -37.65
C GLU A 393 -25.16 32.57 -36.42
N PHE A 394 -24.03 33.32 -36.59
CA PHE A 394 -23.09 33.58 -35.49
C PHE A 394 -23.35 34.95 -34.88
N ILE A 395 -23.70 34.98 -33.61
CA ILE A 395 -24.00 36.18 -32.82
C ILE A 395 -22.92 36.31 -31.74
N VAL A 396 -22.12 37.40 -31.80
CA VAL A 396 -21.08 37.67 -30.80
C VAL A 396 -21.50 38.88 -29.98
N ARG A 397 -21.59 38.70 -28.64
CA ARG A 397 -22.04 39.75 -27.72
C ARG A 397 -21.07 39.90 -26.55
N PHE A 398 -20.32 40.98 -26.57
CA PHE A 398 -19.45 41.42 -25.49
C PHE A 398 -19.75 42.89 -25.15
N SER A 399 -19.50 43.29 -23.89
CA SER A 399 -19.58 44.73 -23.56
C SER A 399 -18.46 45.49 -24.25
N PRO A 400 -18.67 46.77 -24.61
CA PRO A 400 -17.62 47.59 -25.26
C PRO A 400 -16.31 47.68 -24.46
N ASP A 401 -16.40 47.62 -23.13
CA ASP A 401 -15.26 47.70 -22.22
C ASP A 401 -14.93 46.28 -21.64
N PHE A 402 -15.02 45.23 -22.45
CA PHE A 402 -14.72 43.89 -21.97
C PHE A 402 -13.24 43.77 -21.62
N PRO A 403 -12.90 43.35 -20.38
CA PRO A 403 -11.52 43.40 -19.93
C PRO A 403 -10.68 42.30 -20.59
N ALA A 404 -9.43 42.63 -20.91
CA ALA A 404 -8.44 41.66 -21.31
C ALA A 404 -8.05 40.78 -20.10
N VAL A 405 -7.64 39.55 -20.36
CA VAL A 405 -7.13 38.60 -19.38
C VAL A 405 -5.68 38.24 -19.66
N ILE A 406 -4.96 37.73 -18.69
CA ILE A 406 -3.65 37.12 -18.92
C ILE A 406 -3.87 35.65 -19.29
N GLY A 407 -3.35 35.26 -20.46
CA GLY A 407 -3.50 33.89 -20.95
C GLY A 407 -2.73 33.65 -22.24
N ASP A 408 -2.77 32.43 -22.72
CA ASP A 408 -2.20 32.04 -24.01
C ASP A 408 -3.27 32.16 -25.09
N ILE A 409 -3.06 33.10 -26.01
CA ILE A 409 -4.02 33.41 -27.08
C ILE A 409 -4.26 32.21 -28.02
N GLY A 410 -3.23 31.41 -28.28
CA GLY A 410 -3.33 30.21 -29.11
C GLY A 410 -4.17 29.14 -28.44
N ARG A 411 -3.91 28.88 -27.15
CA ARG A 411 -4.63 27.90 -26.35
C ARG A 411 -6.08 28.30 -26.06
N LEU A 412 -6.33 29.55 -25.70
CA LEU A 412 -7.70 30.06 -25.54
C LEU A 412 -8.46 30.09 -26.87
N GLY A 413 -7.77 30.33 -27.97
CA GLY A 413 -8.32 30.16 -29.32
C GLY A 413 -8.71 28.71 -29.63
N GLN A 414 -7.90 27.73 -29.20
CA GLN A 414 -8.20 26.30 -29.31
C GLN A 414 -9.44 25.92 -28.50
N VAL A 415 -9.61 26.47 -27.29
CA VAL A 415 -10.84 26.29 -26.49
C VAL A 415 -12.07 26.79 -27.26
N LEU A 416 -12.05 28.03 -27.75
CA LEU A 416 -13.18 28.60 -28.50
C LEU A 416 -13.47 27.82 -29.79
N ASN A 417 -12.45 27.42 -30.53
CA ASN A 417 -12.60 26.60 -31.74
C ASN A 417 -13.29 25.27 -31.42
N ASN A 418 -12.88 24.58 -30.32
CA ASN A 418 -13.48 23.32 -29.90
C ASN A 418 -14.95 23.51 -29.53
N LEU A 419 -15.29 24.57 -28.79
CA LEU A 419 -16.67 24.80 -28.36
C LEU A 419 -17.57 25.18 -29.56
N VAL A 420 -17.10 26.04 -30.46
CA VAL A 420 -17.86 26.47 -31.66
C VAL A 420 -18.01 25.33 -32.66
N SER A 421 -16.96 24.54 -32.88
CA SER A 421 -17.02 23.34 -33.73
C SER A 421 -18.04 22.33 -33.21
N ASN A 422 -18.08 22.11 -31.88
CA ASN A 422 -19.11 21.26 -31.26
C ASN A 422 -20.51 21.86 -31.46
N ALA A 423 -20.71 23.16 -31.28
CA ALA A 423 -21.99 23.82 -31.49
C ALA A 423 -22.53 23.59 -32.91
N ILE A 424 -21.66 23.72 -33.94
CA ILE A 424 -22.02 23.40 -35.32
C ILE A 424 -22.37 21.94 -35.52
N LYS A 425 -21.51 21.07 -35.02
CA LYS A 425 -21.63 19.60 -35.15
C LYS A 425 -22.94 19.07 -34.57
N TYR A 426 -23.38 19.60 -33.40
CA TYR A 426 -24.55 19.16 -32.70
C TYR A 426 -25.83 19.96 -32.96
N SER A 427 -25.78 20.88 -33.93
CA SER A 427 -26.92 21.61 -34.45
C SER A 427 -27.08 21.37 -35.98
N PRO A 428 -27.32 20.12 -36.43
CA PRO A 428 -27.31 19.75 -37.83
C PRO A 428 -28.39 20.50 -38.67
N ASP A 429 -29.47 20.88 -38.03
CA ASP A 429 -30.57 21.63 -38.68
C ASP A 429 -30.28 23.13 -38.78
N GLY A 430 -29.07 23.55 -38.39
CA GLY A 430 -28.70 24.97 -38.35
C GLY A 430 -29.17 25.65 -37.06
N GLY A 431 -29.23 27.01 -37.14
CA GLY A 431 -29.71 27.84 -36.02
C GLY A 431 -28.67 28.84 -35.53
N ALA A 432 -28.98 29.51 -34.42
CA ALA A 432 -28.09 30.51 -33.85
C ALA A 432 -27.01 29.89 -32.97
N ILE A 433 -25.76 30.30 -33.20
CA ILE A 433 -24.63 30.02 -32.31
C ILE A 433 -24.22 31.34 -31.68
N GLU A 434 -24.44 31.46 -30.36
CA GLU A 434 -24.15 32.71 -29.66
C GLU A 434 -22.85 32.56 -28.84
N ILE A 435 -21.96 33.56 -28.97
CA ILE A 435 -20.74 33.67 -28.17
C ILE A 435 -20.89 34.92 -27.29
N ASN A 436 -21.11 34.72 -26.01
CA ASN A 436 -21.40 35.81 -25.06
C ASN A 436 -20.27 35.94 -24.05
N GLY A 437 -19.81 37.20 -23.81
CA GLY A 437 -18.85 37.51 -22.75
C GLY A 437 -19.48 38.28 -21.60
N ARG A 438 -19.22 37.85 -20.36
CA ARG A 438 -19.65 38.53 -19.15
C ARG A 438 -18.45 38.80 -18.25
N ALA A 439 -18.22 40.06 -17.90
CA ALA A 439 -17.19 40.44 -16.95
C ALA A 439 -17.74 40.45 -15.54
N LEU A 440 -17.07 39.77 -14.60
CA LEU A 440 -17.28 39.80 -13.15
C LEU A 440 -16.08 40.49 -12.50
N PRO A 441 -16.18 40.88 -11.20
CA PRO A 441 -15.08 41.56 -10.53
C PRO A 441 -13.75 40.82 -10.58
N ASN A 442 -13.78 39.49 -10.42
CA ASN A 442 -12.57 38.65 -10.26
C ASN A 442 -12.31 37.73 -11.46
N GLU A 443 -13.22 37.61 -12.40
CA GLU A 443 -13.13 36.70 -13.54
C GLU A 443 -13.91 37.23 -14.73
N VAL A 444 -13.60 36.70 -15.91
CA VAL A 444 -14.44 36.84 -17.10
C VAL A 444 -15.02 35.48 -17.46
N ILE A 445 -16.25 35.48 -17.93
CA ILE A 445 -16.94 34.28 -18.39
C ILE A 445 -17.23 34.41 -19.87
N VAL A 446 -16.87 33.40 -20.65
CA VAL A 446 -17.27 33.28 -22.05
C VAL A 446 -18.15 32.06 -22.21
N THR A 447 -19.31 32.24 -22.83
CA THR A 447 -20.32 31.20 -23.10
C THR A 447 -20.52 31.04 -24.58
N VAL A 448 -20.43 29.80 -25.06
CA VAL A 448 -20.84 29.39 -26.41
C VAL A 448 -22.10 28.58 -26.29
N SER A 449 -23.19 29.08 -26.90
CA SER A 449 -24.50 28.39 -26.86
C SER A 449 -25.01 28.07 -28.25
N ASP A 450 -25.65 26.92 -28.36
CA ASP A 450 -26.28 26.40 -29.57
C ASP A 450 -27.76 26.04 -29.33
N THR A 451 -28.51 25.83 -30.40
CA THR A 451 -29.90 25.37 -30.38
C THR A 451 -30.04 23.92 -30.82
N GLY A 452 -29.01 23.11 -30.62
CA GLY A 452 -28.93 21.74 -31.10
C GLY A 452 -29.65 20.71 -30.25
N ILE A 453 -29.26 19.45 -30.41
CA ILE A 453 -29.92 18.28 -29.80
C ILE A 453 -29.84 18.22 -28.25
N GLY A 454 -28.97 19.01 -27.64
CA GLY A 454 -28.75 19.03 -26.21
C GLY A 454 -28.12 17.73 -25.64
N ILE A 455 -27.80 17.75 -24.34
CA ILE A 455 -27.09 16.67 -23.63
C ILE A 455 -27.95 16.20 -22.45
N PRO A 456 -28.22 14.88 -22.34
CA PRO A 456 -28.92 14.31 -21.19
C PRO A 456 -28.19 14.59 -19.86
N LEU A 457 -28.94 14.80 -18.78
CA LEU A 457 -28.37 15.14 -17.47
C LEU A 457 -27.33 14.13 -16.96
N GLU A 458 -27.57 12.86 -17.25
CA GLU A 458 -26.67 11.74 -16.86
C GLU A 458 -25.31 11.81 -17.57
N GLU A 459 -25.24 12.42 -18.75
CA GLU A 459 -24.02 12.54 -19.56
C GLU A 459 -23.25 13.83 -19.28
N GLN A 460 -23.90 14.89 -18.76
CA GLN A 460 -23.27 16.21 -18.57
C GLN A 460 -22.03 16.19 -17.66
N ALA A 461 -22.03 15.36 -16.64
CA ALA A 461 -20.87 15.22 -15.75
C ALA A 461 -19.63 14.61 -16.46
N ARG A 462 -19.87 13.88 -17.56
CA ARG A 462 -18.87 13.08 -18.25
C ARG A 462 -18.37 13.68 -19.57
N VAL A 463 -19.01 14.72 -20.10
CA VAL A 463 -18.64 15.29 -21.41
C VAL A 463 -17.20 15.80 -21.48
N PHE A 464 -16.57 16.07 -20.34
CA PHE A 464 -15.18 16.49 -20.24
C PHE A 464 -14.21 15.33 -20.00
N GLU A 465 -14.71 14.09 -19.87
CA GLU A 465 -13.85 12.90 -19.77
C GLU A 465 -13.18 12.60 -21.12
N ARG A 466 -12.00 12.01 -21.08
CA ARG A 466 -11.27 11.60 -22.29
C ARG A 466 -12.08 10.56 -23.06
N PHE A 467 -12.13 10.72 -24.39
CA PHE A 467 -12.80 9.79 -25.30
C PHE A 467 -14.29 9.60 -25.04
N PHE A 468 -14.86 10.43 -24.18
CA PHE A 468 -16.29 10.34 -23.94
C PHE A 468 -17.05 10.77 -25.19
N ARG A 469 -18.04 9.94 -25.57
CA ARG A 469 -19.01 10.19 -26.65
C ARG A 469 -20.38 9.76 -26.14
N GLY A 470 -21.36 10.62 -26.28
CA GLY A 470 -22.73 10.35 -25.86
C GLY A 470 -23.32 9.11 -26.56
N VAL A 471 -24.35 8.51 -25.95
CA VAL A 471 -25.00 7.29 -26.48
C VAL A 471 -25.57 7.51 -27.87
N ARG A 472 -26.12 8.70 -28.16
CA ARG A 472 -26.66 9.05 -29.48
C ARG A 472 -25.55 9.15 -30.56
N GLU A 473 -24.33 9.56 -30.18
CA GLU A 473 -23.19 9.63 -31.11
C GLU A 473 -22.62 8.27 -31.51
N ARG A 474 -22.68 7.29 -30.62
CA ARG A 474 -22.20 5.92 -30.91
C ARG A 474 -23.01 5.26 -32.01
N ASN A 475 -24.26 5.69 -32.17
CA ASN A 475 -25.20 5.15 -33.16
C ASN A 475 -25.18 5.96 -34.49
N GLN A 476 -24.57 7.15 -34.51
CA GLN A 476 -24.41 7.97 -35.69
C GLN A 476 -22.93 8.09 -36.02
N SER A 477 -22.55 7.96 -37.28
CA SER A 477 -21.14 8.03 -37.77
C SER A 477 -20.54 9.45 -37.68
N THR A 478 -20.87 10.20 -36.63
CA THR A 478 -20.35 11.55 -36.41
C THR A 478 -18.87 11.49 -36.03
N PRO A 479 -17.95 12.09 -36.83
CA PRO A 479 -16.53 11.93 -36.59
C PRO A 479 -16.03 12.70 -35.37
N GLY A 480 -15.03 12.16 -34.67
CA GLY A 480 -14.31 12.83 -33.57
C GLY A 480 -13.85 11.91 -32.46
N ALA A 481 -12.61 12.10 -32.03
CA ALA A 481 -11.94 11.26 -31.02
C ALA A 481 -12.41 11.46 -29.57
N GLY A 482 -13.32 12.43 -29.31
CA GLY A 482 -13.75 12.77 -27.94
C GLY A 482 -12.66 13.42 -27.10
N LEU A 483 -11.71 14.13 -27.75
CA LEU A 483 -10.60 14.81 -27.08
C LEU A 483 -10.83 16.32 -26.92
N GLY A 484 -11.63 16.94 -27.78
CA GLY A 484 -11.75 18.43 -27.84
C GLY A 484 -12.23 19.05 -26.53
N LEU A 485 -13.30 18.54 -25.91
CA LEU A 485 -13.80 19.04 -24.61
C LEU A 485 -12.84 18.75 -23.46
N TYR A 486 -12.19 17.59 -23.46
CA TYR A 486 -11.15 17.26 -22.50
C TYR A 486 -9.98 18.25 -22.57
N LEU A 487 -9.49 18.55 -23.78
CA LEU A 487 -8.43 19.54 -24.00
C LEU A 487 -8.89 20.96 -23.63
N ALA A 488 -10.12 21.35 -24.00
CA ALA A 488 -10.68 22.63 -23.60
C ALA A 488 -10.69 22.78 -22.05
N LYS A 489 -11.11 21.75 -21.33
CA LYS A 489 -11.08 21.74 -19.86
C LYS A 489 -9.67 21.89 -19.33
N ALA A 490 -8.74 21.10 -19.80
CA ALA A 490 -7.37 21.13 -19.33
C ALA A 490 -6.66 22.46 -19.63
N ILE A 491 -6.92 23.07 -20.80
CA ILE A 491 -6.40 24.40 -21.14
C ILE A 491 -6.97 25.45 -20.19
N VAL A 492 -8.28 25.46 -19.94
CA VAL A 492 -8.92 26.38 -19.02
C VAL A 492 -8.40 26.21 -17.59
N GLU A 493 -8.27 24.99 -17.11
CA GLU A 493 -7.69 24.69 -15.79
C GLU A 493 -6.21 25.12 -15.68
N ALA A 494 -5.43 24.99 -16.76
CA ALA A 494 -4.04 25.48 -16.80
C ALA A 494 -3.95 27.02 -16.75
N HIS A 495 -5.04 27.73 -17.02
CA HIS A 495 -5.18 29.17 -16.83
C HIS A 495 -5.84 29.55 -15.50
N ASP A 496 -5.84 28.63 -14.50
CA ASP A 496 -6.51 28.78 -13.21
C ASP A 496 -8.02 29.06 -13.33
N GLY A 497 -8.62 28.68 -14.46
CA GLY A 497 -10.03 28.87 -14.79
C GLY A 497 -10.88 27.64 -14.47
N ARG A 498 -12.16 27.72 -14.84
CA ARG A 498 -13.10 26.60 -14.76
C ARG A 498 -13.99 26.57 -16.01
N ILE A 499 -14.42 25.37 -16.42
CA ILE A 499 -15.33 25.13 -17.53
C ILE A 499 -16.52 24.29 -17.07
N TRP A 500 -17.71 24.58 -17.58
CA TRP A 500 -18.92 23.81 -17.27
C TRP A 500 -19.88 23.80 -18.45
N VAL A 501 -20.94 22.99 -18.35
CA VAL A 501 -21.98 22.83 -19.34
C VAL A 501 -23.36 22.98 -18.70
N GLU A 502 -24.27 23.66 -19.39
CA GLU A 502 -25.68 23.73 -19.09
C GLU A 502 -26.44 23.31 -20.36
N SER A 503 -27.24 22.24 -20.26
CA SER A 503 -27.92 21.70 -21.44
C SER A 503 -29.25 21.06 -21.08
N GLN A 504 -30.18 21.11 -22.02
CA GLN A 504 -31.42 20.38 -21.95
C GLN A 504 -31.64 19.66 -23.29
N PRO A 505 -32.04 18.39 -23.27
CA PRO A 505 -32.36 17.65 -24.49
C PRO A 505 -33.33 18.44 -25.38
N GLU A 506 -33.00 18.53 -26.66
CA GLU A 506 -33.77 19.21 -27.72
C GLU A 506 -33.95 20.76 -27.56
N LYS A 507 -33.20 21.35 -26.62
CA LYS A 507 -33.22 22.81 -26.43
C LYS A 507 -31.86 23.46 -26.61
N GLY A 508 -30.84 22.65 -26.92
CA GLY A 508 -29.48 23.11 -27.13
C GLY A 508 -28.57 22.99 -25.92
N THR A 509 -27.36 23.51 -26.08
CA THR A 509 -26.28 23.43 -25.10
C THR A 509 -25.58 24.78 -24.95
N ALA A 510 -25.20 25.11 -23.73
CA ALA A 510 -24.34 26.23 -23.38
C ALA A 510 -23.09 25.72 -22.68
N PHE A 511 -21.94 25.85 -23.33
CA PHE A 511 -20.63 25.61 -22.70
C PHE A 511 -20.06 26.96 -22.26
N SER A 512 -19.69 27.03 -21.00
CA SER A 512 -19.13 28.23 -20.38
C SER A 512 -17.77 27.97 -19.80
N PHE A 513 -16.83 28.91 -19.99
CA PHE A 513 -15.57 28.89 -19.26
C PHE A 513 -15.27 30.24 -18.62
N ALA A 514 -14.60 30.21 -17.48
CA ALA A 514 -14.19 31.38 -16.72
C ALA A 514 -12.68 31.46 -16.63
N ILE A 515 -12.10 32.64 -16.86
CA ILE A 515 -10.67 32.92 -16.65
C ILE A 515 -10.54 34.02 -15.61
N PRO A 516 -9.65 33.86 -14.59
CA PRO A 516 -9.39 34.87 -13.57
C PRO A 516 -8.91 36.19 -14.19
N ARG A 517 -9.39 37.30 -13.62
CA ARG A 517 -8.82 38.62 -13.91
C ARG A 517 -7.66 38.86 -12.96
N GLN A 518 -6.46 39.10 -13.49
CA GLN A 518 -5.42 39.68 -12.65
C GLN A 518 -5.83 41.12 -12.32
N GLN A 519 -5.97 41.41 -11.03
CA GLN A 519 -6.11 42.80 -10.61
C GLN A 519 -4.80 43.52 -10.95
N THR A 520 -4.87 44.48 -11.84
CA THR A 520 -3.76 45.43 -12.07
C THR A 520 -3.63 46.22 -10.76
N ASN A 521 -2.60 45.92 -9.97
CA ASN A 521 -2.21 46.75 -8.85
C ASN A 521 -1.74 48.12 -9.31
#